data_e17fcab3de99aeebbe2bf4eeedeb15af
#
_entry.id   e17fcab3de99aeebbe2bf4eeedeb15af
#
_cell.length_a   1.000
_cell.length_b   1.000
_cell.length_c   1.000
_cell.angle_alpha   90.00
_cell.angle_beta   90.00
_cell.angle_gamma   90.00
#
_symmetry.space_group_name_H-M   'P 1'
#
loop_
_entity.id
_entity.type
_entity.pdbx_description
1 polymer ?
#
loop_
_entity_poly.entity_id
_entity_poly.type
_entity_poly.pdbx_seq_one_letter_code
_entity_poly.pdbx_strand_id
1 'polypeptide(L)'
;MRKLMQVAMLAAALSAGVAHAADVQPTAVVATYSNIAQAGYQDALSTAKTLRGAIDALIATPSDATLRKAREAWIAARVPYQQTEAFRFGNPVVDDWEGRVNAWPLDEGMLDYVDASYGTESDANAYYAVNLIANPKLTVGGKAIDASTITPKLLSEVLHEADGNEANVSTGYHAIEFMLWGQDLNGSGAAPADRTGTPQERHAGNRPFTDFDPKQCTGGNCERRIQFLKAVTDLLVTDLEEMVGNWDSKGAARQAVVTDPKAGLTAMLTGLGSLSYGELAGERMRLGLILHDPEEEHDCFADNTHNSHFYNQLGIRNVYLGKYVRPDGKEVSGASLSDLVRARDPKLDAEVRAKLDATVAAMTVLKERAEKVETYDQMIAEGNKEGNAVVQGAIDRLIDQTRSLERVIVALELGDIKLEGSDSLDNPNAVFQ
;
A
#
# COMPACT_ATOMS: atom_id res chain seq x y z
N MET A 1 -70.79 43.79 40.25
CA MET A 1 -70.70 42.84 39.17
C MET A 1 -69.21 42.60 38.89
N ARG A 2 -68.62 41.60 39.51
CA ARG A 2 -67.23 41.21 39.32
C ARG A 2 -67.19 39.93 38.48
N LYS A 3 -66.60 39.96 37.26
CA LYS A 3 -66.32 38.83 36.42
C LYS A 3 -65.03 38.11 36.87
N LEU A 4 -65.15 36.87 37.31
CA LEU A 4 -64.01 35.97 37.50
C LEU A 4 -63.49 35.51 36.11
N MET A 5 -62.27 35.78 35.86
CA MET A 5 -61.48 35.11 34.75
C MET A 5 -60.81 33.86 35.33
N GLN A 6 -61.19 32.71 34.84
CA GLN A 6 -60.46 31.46 35.06
C GLN A 6 -59.32 31.35 34.08
N VAL A 7 -58.11 31.26 34.61
CA VAL A 7 -56.89 30.98 33.82
C VAL A 7 -56.73 29.47 33.84
N ALA A 8 -56.90 28.81 32.69
CA ALA A 8 -56.56 27.42 32.49
C ALA A 8 -55.05 27.33 32.15
N MET A 9 -54.27 26.74 33.06
CA MET A 9 -52.87 26.34 32.76
C MET A 9 -52.90 25.03 31.93
N LEU A 10 -52.43 25.13 30.69
CA LEU A 10 -52.15 23.96 29.83
C LEU A 10 -50.73 23.47 30.16
N ALA A 11 -50.63 22.37 30.88
CA ALA A 11 -49.34 21.68 31.07
C ALA A 11 -49.01 20.90 29.80
N ALA A 12 -48.09 21.44 28.98
CA ALA A 12 -47.52 20.70 27.88
C ALA A 12 -46.46 19.74 28.44
N ALA A 13 -46.76 18.45 28.50
CA ALA A 13 -45.78 17.39 28.76
C ALA A 13 -44.86 17.28 27.55
N LEU A 14 -43.62 17.78 27.68
CA LEU A 14 -42.52 17.44 26.76
C LEU A 14 -42.15 15.96 27.01
N SER A 15 -42.70 15.06 26.22
CA SER A 15 -42.12 13.74 26.03
C SER A 15 -40.83 13.90 25.24
N ALA A 16 -39.71 13.96 25.93
CA ALA A 16 -38.40 13.76 25.33
C ALA A 16 -38.37 12.32 24.77
N GLY A 17 -38.66 12.18 23.49
CA GLY A 17 -38.45 10.94 22.78
C GLY A 17 -36.98 10.60 22.86
N VAL A 18 -36.62 9.56 23.59
CA VAL A 18 -35.32 8.91 23.47
C VAL A 18 -35.26 8.41 22.04
N ALA A 19 -34.54 9.12 21.19
CA ALA A 19 -34.19 8.60 19.88
C ALA A 19 -33.38 7.33 20.12
N HIS A 20 -34.02 6.18 19.94
CA HIS A 20 -33.28 4.92 19.83
C HIS A 20 -32.36 5.09 18.64
N ALA A 21 -31.04 5.05 18.86
CA ALA A 21 -30.09 4.87 17.80
C ALA A 21 -30.56 3.64 17.00
N ALA A 22 -30.83 3.83 15.71
CA ALA A 22 -31.24 2.71 14.86
C ALA A 22 -30.20 1.60 15.03
N ASP A 23 -30.67 0.38 15.32
CA ASP A 23 -29.84 -0.78 15.56
C ASP A 23 -29.00 -1.04 14.28
N VAL A 24 -27.70 -0.72 14.33
CA VAL A 24 -26.81 -0.84 13.17
C VAL A 24 -26.66 -2.31 12.83
N GLN A 25 -27.04 -2.68 11.62
CA GLN A 25 -27.00 -4.07 11.20
C GLN A 25 -25.65 -4.45 10.61
N PRO A 26 -25.06 -5.61 10.96
CA PRO A 26 -23.83 -6.12 10.35
C PRO A 26 -23.84 -6.10 8.82
N THR A 27 -24.96 -6.45 8.19
CA THR A 27 -25.15 -6.42 6.74
C THR A 27 -24.91 -5.03 6.14
N ALA A 28 -25.34 -3.96 6.83
CA ALA A 28 -25.13 -2.59 6.35
C ALA A 28 -23.67 -2.18 6.47
N VAL A 29 -22.96 -2.63 7.51
CA VAL A 29 -21.52 -2.37 7.70
C VAL A 29 -20.69 -3.06 6.62
N VAL A 30 -20.93 -4.36 6.37
CA VAL A 30 -20.25 -5.11 5.31
C VAL A 30 -20.56 -4.56 3.92
N ALA A 31 -21.78 -4.06 3.69
CA ALA A 31 -22.13 -3.38 2.44
C ALA A 31 -21.34 -2.08 2.26
N THR A 32 -21.17 -1.27 3.32
CA THR A 32 -20.32 -0.06 3.29
C THR A 32 -18.87 -0.41 3.02
N TYR A 33 -18.32 -1.39 3.72
CA TYR A 33 -16.97 -1.92 3.50
C TYR A 33 -16.74 -2.27 2.03
N SER A 34 -17.65 -3.06 1.44
CA SER A 34 -17.56 -3.46 0.04
C SER A 34 -17.66 -2.29 -0.94
N ASN A 35 -18.45 -1.26 -0.61
CA ASN A 35 -18.56 -0.06 -1.44
C ASN A 35 -17.29 0.80 -1.37
N ILE A 36 -16.65 0.87 -0.21
CA ILE A 36 -15.37 1.56 -0.04
C ILE A 36 -14.28 0.81 -0.80
N ALA A 37 -14.21 -0.53 -0.69
CA ALA A 37 -13.28 -1.34 -1.45
C ALA A 37 -13.42 -1.11 -2.97
N GLN A 38 -14.66 -1.19 -3.49
CA GLN A 38 -14.93 -0.94 -4.90
C GLN A 38 -14.48 0.47 -5.33
N ALA A 39 -14.78 1.50 -4.53
CA ALA A 39 -14.36 2.87 -4.85
C ALA A 39 -12.85 3.02 -4.81
N GLY A 40 -12.16 2.43 -3.83
CA GLY A 40 -10.70 2.43 -3.73
C GLY A 40 -10.02 1.80 -4.95
N TYR A 41 -10.45 0.59 -5.35
CA TYR A 41 -9.91 -0.07 -6.54
C TYR A 41 -10.28 0.64 -7.86
N GLN A 42 -11.45 1.28 -7.96
CA GLN A 42 -11.77 2.14 -9.10
C GLN A 42 -10.83 3.34 -9.19
N ASP A 43 -10.47 3.94 -8.06
CA ASP A 43 -9.54 5.07 -8.00
C ASP A 43 -8.10 4.62 -8.30
N ALA A 44 -7.66 3.46 -7.79
CA ALA A 44 -6.39 2.84 -8.14
C ALA A 44 -6.30 2.57 -9.65
N LEU A 45 -7.34 1.99 -10.25
CA LEU A 45 -7.41 1.79 -11.70
C LEU A 45 -7.36 3.11 -12.48
N SER A 46 -8.07 4.13 -12.03
CA SER A 46 -8.10 5.44 -12.70
C SER A 46 -6.72 6.11 -12.70
N THR A 47 -6.02 6.05 -11.57
CA THR A 47 -4.67 6.61 -11.42
C THR A 47 -3.63 5.78 -12.17
N ALA A 48 -3.74 4.44 -12.20
CA ALA A 48 -2.90 3.58 -13.02
C ALA A 48 -3.07 3.84 -14.54
N LYS A 49 -4.28 4.13 -14.99
CA LYS A 49 -4.52 4.57 -16.39
C LYS A 49 -3.87 5.94 -16.67
N THR A 50 -3.84 6.82 -15.69
CA THR A 50 -3.12 8.11 -15.81
C THR A 50 -1.61 7.88 -15.88
N LEU A 51 -1.07 6.99 -15.04
CA LEU A 51 0.33 6.56 -15.09
C LEU A 51 0.69 5.98 -16.46
N ARG A 52 -0.13 5.07 -17.00
CA ARG A 52 0.07 4.52 -18.35
C ARG A 52 0.14 5.63 -19.41
N GLY A 53 -0.75 6.61 -19.37
CA GLY A 53 -0.71 7.75 -20.29
C GLY A 53 0.56 8.60 -20.16
N ALA A 54 1.10 8.77 -18.94
CA ALA A 54 2.35 9.47 -18.71
C ALA A 54 3.56 8.68 -19.21
N ILE A 55 3.56 7.35 -19.05
CA ILE A 55 4.57 6.44 -19.60
C ILE A 55 4.53 6.42 -21.14
N ASP A 56 3.34 6.37 -21.75
CA ASP A 56 3.19 6.49 -23.21
C ASP A 56 3.77 7.81 -23.72
N ALA A 57 3.58 8.91 -23.01
CA ALA A 57 4.17 10.21 -23.34
C ALA A 57 5.71 10.22 -23.19
N LEU A 58 6.26 9.56 -22.17
CA LEU A 58 7.71 9.37 -22.01
C LEU A 58 8.29 8.59 -23.20
N ILE A 59 7.66 7.49 -23.58
CA ILE A 59 8.10 6.65 -24.70
C ILE A 59 8.02 7.42 -26.03
N ALA A 60 6.96 8.17 -26.26
CA ALA A 60 6.77 8.93 -27.49
C ALA A 60 7.72 10.13 -27.62
N THR A 61 8.08 10.76 -26.51
CA THR A 61 8.92 11.97 -26.47
C THR A 61 9.81 11.94 -25.23
N PRO A 62 10.87 11.14 -25.20
CA PRO A 62 11.76 11.02 -24.07
C PRO A 62 12.41 12.37 -23.72
N SER A 63 12.30 12.78 -22.46
CA SER A 63 12.88 13.99 -21.88
C SER A 63 12.79 13.96 -20.36
N ASP A 64 13.58 14.80 -19.67
CA ASP A 64 13.47 14.96 -18.21
C ASP A 64 12.05 15.35 -17.78
N ALA A 65 11.37 16.16 -18.58
CA ALA A 65 10.00 16.60 -18.26
C ALA A 65 8.99 15.46 -18.34
N THR A 66 9.09 14.57 -19.34
CA THR A 66 8.18 13.43 -19.48
C THR A 66 8.51 12.32 -18.49
N LEU A 67 9.78 12.09 -18.18
CA LEU A 67 10.19 11.15 -17.11
C LEU A 67 9.69 11.62 -15.75
N ARG A 68 9.87 12.90 -15.42
CA ARG A 68 9.35 13.47 -14.16
C ARG A 68 7.82 13.31 -14.06
N LYS A 69 7.08 13.57 -15.14
CA LYS A 69 5.61 13.36 -15.16
C LYS A 69 5.21 11.90 -14.96
N ALA A 70 5.97 10.95 -15.50
CA ALA A 70 5.73 9.53 -15.27
C ALA A 70 5.97 9.15 -13.80
N ARG A 71 7.04 9.68 -13.18
CA ARG A 71 7.33 9.52 -11.75
C ARG A 71 6.24 10.12 -10.87
N GLU A 72 5.82 11.35 -11.13
CA GLU A 72 4.71 12.01 -10.42
C GLU A 72 3.40 11.22 -10.55
N ALA A 73 3.11 10.65 -11.72
CA ALA A 73 1.92 9.83 -11.94
C ALA A 73 2.00 8.49 -11.20
N TRP A 74 3.19 7.90 -11.07
CA TRP A 74 3.40 6.69 -10.28
C TRP A 74 3.14 6.97 -8.79
N ILE A 75 3.73 8.01 -8.23
CA ILE A 75 3.48 8.43 -6.83
C ILE A 75 1.98 8.67 -6.60
N ALA A 76 1.31 9.35 -7.52
CA ALA A 76 -0.13 9.59 -7.43
C ALA A 76 -0.96 8.29 -7.51
N ALA A 77 -0.50 7.29 -8.28
CA ALA A 77 -1.17 6.01 -8.40
C ALA A 77 -1.08 5.15 -7.13
N ARG A 78 0.01 5.31 -6.35
CA ARG A 78 0.16 4.64 -5.04
C ARG A 78 -0.88 5.11 -4.02
N VAL A 79 -1.30 6.37 -4.07
CA VAL A 79 -2.19 6.98 -3.06
C VAL A 79 -3.51 6.23 -2.84
N PRO A 80 -4.36 5.97 -3.86
CA PRO A 80 -5.56 5.17 -3.67
C PRO A 80 -5.26 3.69 -3.46
N TYR A 81 -4.23 3.13 -4.14
CA TYR A 81 -3.89 1.72 -4.02
C TYR A 81 -3.51 1.35 -2.58
N GLN A 82 -2.62 2.09 -1.93
CA GLN A 82 -2.19 1.80 -0.56
C GLN A 82 -3.35 1.81 0.45
N GLN A 83 -4.39 2.57 0.22
CA GLN A 83 -5.59 2.55 1.07
C GLN A 83 -6.43 1.28 0.88
N THR A 84 -6.21 0.52 -0.21
CA THR A 84 -6.90 -0.75 -0.45
C THR A 84 -6.25 -1.95 0.22
N GLU A 85 -5.03 -1.83 0.74
CA GLU A 85 -4.33 -2.91 1.45
C GLU A 85 -5.13 -3.44 2.67
N ALA A 86 -5.97 -2.60 3.28
CA ALA A 86 -6.87 -3.00 4.37
C ALA A 86 -7.94 -4.04 3.96
N PHE A 87 -8.09 -4.33 2.65
CA PHE A 87 -9.03 -5.33 2.13
C PHE A 87 -8.36 -6.65 1.77
N ARG A 88 -7.03 -6.76 1.90
CA ARG A 88 -6.21 -7.92 1.53
C ARG A 88 -6.47 -9.09 2.48
N PHE A 89 -5.99 -8.98 3.70
CA PHE A 89 -6.04 -10.07 4.67
C PHE A 89 -7.47 -10.45 5.04
N GLY A 90 -7.74 -11.74 5.11
CA GLY A 90 -9.08 -12.26 5.39
C GLY A 90 -10.03 -12.32 4.18
N ASN A 91 -9.58 -11.91 2.99
CA ASN A 91 -10.26 -12.11 1.71
C ASN A 91 -9.32 -12.78 0.70
N PRO A 92 -9.38 -14.12 0.55
CA PRO A 92 -8.44 -14.85 -0.30
C PRO A 92 -8.38 -14.37 -1.76
N VAL A 93 -9.50 -13.84 -2.30
CA VAL A 93 -9.54 -13.32 -3.67
C VAL A 93 -8.63 -12.10 -3.83
N VAL A 94 -8.50 -11.30 -2.78
CA VAL A 94 -7.63 -10.10 -2.78
C VAL A 94 -6.21 -10.48 -2.41
N ASP A 95 -6.05 -11.36 -1.42
CA ASP A 95 -4.75 -11.77 -0.91
C ASP A 95 -3.94 -12.53 -1.97
N ASP A 96 -4.54 -13.53 -2.62
CA ASP A 96 -3.92 -14.28 -3.72
C ASP A 96 -3.58 -13.41 -4.96
N TRP A 97 -4.25 -12.28 -5.11
CA TRP A 97 -4.06 -11.35 -6.23
C TRP A 97 -2.99 -10.28 -5.96
N GLU A 98 -2.81 -9.90 -4.70
CA GLU A 98 -2.00 -8.74 -4.30
C GLU A 98 -0.55 -8.84 -4.78
N GLY A 99 0.10 -9.99 -4.67
CA GLY A 99 1.46 -10.22 -5.15
C GLY A 99 1.66 -9.88 -6.63
N ARG A 100 0.62 -9.95 -7.47
CA ARG A 100 0.71 -9.57 -8.89
C ARG A 100 0.94 -8.08 -9.11
N VAL A 101 0.55 -7.24 -8.17
CA VAL A 101 0.57 -5.78 -8.32
C VAL A 101 1.48 -5.06 -7.34
N ASN A 102 1.82 -5.68 -6.19
CA ASN A 102 2.55 -5.01 -5.13
C ASN A 102 3.63 -5.89 -4.47
N ALA A 103 4.05 -6.97 -5.13
CA ALA A 103 5.12 -7.83 -4.63
C ALA A 103 6.40 -7.03 -4.36
N TRP A 104 7.05 -7.34 -3.24
CA TRP A 104 8.26 -6.73 -2.70
C TRP A 104 8.88 -7.71 -1.69
N PRO A 105 10.19 -7.78 -1.49
CA PRO A 105 11.27 -7.02 -2.17
C PRO A 105 11.51 -7.47 -3.62
N LEU A 106 12.30 -6.67 -4.37
CA LEU A 106 12.59 -6.89 -5.78
C LEU A 106 14.10 -6.94 -6.03
N ASP A 107 14.58 -8.05 -6.60
CA ASP A 107 15.96 -8.18 -7.09
C ASP A 107 16.12 -7.45 -8.44
N GLU A 108 16.73 -6.27 -8.42
CA GLU A 108 16.83 -5.34 -9.57
C GLU A 108 17.62 -5.92 -10.73
N GLY A 109 18.71 -6.63 -10.42
CA GLY A 109 19.59 -7.25 -11.42
C GLY A 109 18.90 -8.35 -12.23
N MET A 110 17.77 -8.89 -11.77
CA MET A 110 16.92 -9.76 -12.58
C MET A 110 16.32 -9.01 -13.77
N LEU A 111 15.96 -7.74 -13.59
CA LEU A 111 15.23 -6.97 -14.58
C LEU A 111 16.16 -6.21 -15.53
N ASP A 112 17.09 -5.40 -15.01
CA ASP A 112 17.89 -4.48 -15.82
C ASP A 112 19.32 -4.36 -15.25
N TYR A 113 20.11 -3.45 -15.83
CA TYR A 113 21.45 -3.16 -15.35
C TYR A 113 21.40 -2.56 -13.93
N VAL A 114 22.41 -2.89 -13.17
CA VAL A 114 22.66 -2.46 -11.80
C VAL A 114 24.09 -1.94 -11.66
N ASP A 115 24.38 -1.23 -10.59
CA ASP A 115 25.75 -0.82 -10.26
C ASP A 115 26.65 -2.03 -9.98
N ALA A 116 27.95 -1.87 -10.20
CA ALA A 116 28.90 -2.95 -9.98
C ALA A 116 28.97 -3.42 -8.51
N SER A 117 28.60 -2.59 -7.56
CA SER A 117 28.51 -2.94 -6.13
C SER A 117 27.44 -3.96 -5.82
N TYR A 118 26.40 -4.09 -6.65
CA TYR A 118 25.34 -5.07 -6.51
C TYR A 118 25.85 -6.53 -6.60
N GLY A 119 26.88 -6.76 -7.37
CA GLY A 119 27.43 -8.10 -7.62
C GLY A 119 26.79 -8.79 -8.83
N THR A 120 27.16 -10.05 -9.03
CA THR A 120 26.75 -10.83 -10.21
C THR A 120 26.04 -12.14 -9.86
N GLU A 121 26.00 -12.51 -8.59
CA GLU A 121 25.42 -13.76 -8.11
C GLU A 121 24.94 -13.61 -6.66
N SER A 122 23.94 -14.40 -6.28
CA SER A 122 23.43 -14.54 -4.92
C SER A 122 23.15 -16.00 -4.66
N ASP A 123 23.54 -16.50 -3.50
CA ASP A 123 23.21 -17.87 -3.05
C ASP A 123 21.70 -18.01 -2.80
N ALA A 124 20.99 -16.91 -2.53
CA ALA A 124 19.56 -16.89 -2.26
C ALA A 124 18.70 -16.87 -3.54
N ASN A 125 19.21 -16.32 -4.66
CA ASN A 125 18.45 -16.16 -5.88
C ASN A 125 19.27 -16.45 -7.15
N ALA A 126 18.97 -17.56 -7.82
CA ALA A 126 19.62 -17.94 -9.08
C ALA A 126 19.36 -16.93 -10.23
N TYR A 127 18.36 -16.06 -10.10
CA TYR A 127 18.00 -15.06 -11.11
C TYR A 127 18.47 -13.64 -10.75
N TYR A 128 19.15 -13.48 -9.63
CA TYR A 128 19.60 -12.20 -9.06
C TYR A 128 20.20 -11.20 -10.07
N ALA A 129 20.97 -11.68 -11.04
CA ALA A 129 21.65 -10.85 -12.03
C ALA A 129 21.40 -11.31 -13.49
N VAL A 130 20.22 -11.90 -13.76
CA VAL A 130 19.85 -12.43 -15.09
C VAL A 130 19.74 -11.33 -16.15
N ASN A 131 19.36 -10.12 -15.76
CA ASN A 131 19.16 -8.96 -16.62
C ASN A 131 18.30 -9.25 -17.86
N LEU A 132 16.99 -9.37 -17.65
CA LEU A 132 15.99 -9.58 -18.71
C LEU A 132 16.13 -8.59 -19.87
N ILE A 133 16.40 -7.33 -19.56
CA ILE A 133 16.54 -6.27 -20.56
C ILE A 133 17.71 -6.49 -21.50
N ALA A 134 18.85 -6.97 -21.00
CA ALA A 134 20.03 -7.25 -21.82
C ALA A 134 19.96 -8.61 -22.52
N ASN A 135 19.25 -9.59 -21.95
CA ASN A 135 19.30 -10.98 -22.38
C ASN A 135 18.00 -11.44 -23.04
N PRO A 136 17.97 -11.60 -24.38
CA PRO A 136 16.77 -12.09 -25.08
C PRO A 136 16.56 -13.61 -24.95
N LYS A 137 17.48 -14.32 -24.33
CA LYS A 137 17.38 -15.78 -24.08
C LYS A 137 17.75 -16.04 -22.63
N LEU A 138 16.83 -16.65 -21.91
CA LEU A 138 16.98 -16.94 -20.49
C LEU A 138 16.88 -18.46 -20.25
N THR A 139 17.30 -18.88 -19.06
CA THR A 139 16.99 -20.21 -18.54
C THR A 139 16.21 -20.03 -17.24
N VAL A 140 14.99 -20.54 -17.18
CA VAL A 140 14.11 -20.46 -16.00
C VAL A 140 13.63 -21.86 -15.67
N GLY A 141 13.82 -22.33 -14.43
CA GLY A 141 13.48 -23.68 -14.03
C GLY A 141 14.16 -24.76 -14.88
N GLY A 142 15.39 -24.53 -15.34
CA GLY A 142 16.12 -25.41 -16.25
C GLY A 142 15.60 -25.42 -17.70
N LYS A 143 14.62 -24.58 -18.05
CA LYS A 143 14.04 -24.49 -19.40
C LYS A 143 14.57 -23.25 -20.13
N ALA A 144 14.92 -23.41 -21.41
CA ALA A 144 15.26 -22.27 -22.26
C ALA A 144 13.99 -21.45 -22.57
N ILE A 145 14.03 -20.16 -22.29
CA ILE A 145 12.96 -19.19 -22.50
C ILE A 145 13.41 -18.19 -23.56
N ASP A 146 12.57 -18.00 -24.58
CA ASP A 146 12.74 -16.94 -25.57
C ASP A 146 12.08 -15.65 -25.05
N ALA A 147 12.93 -14.74 -24.58
CA ALA A 147 12.55 -13.41 -24.13
C ALA A 147 12.88 -12.32 -25.17
N SER A 148 13.04 -12.68 -26.46
CA SER A 148 13.31 -11.71 -27.54
C SER A 148 12.20 -10.66 -27.70
N THR A 149 10.98 -11.01 -27.32
CA THR A 149 9.85 -10.08 -27.16
C THR A 149 9.35 -10.12 -25.72
N ILE A 150 9.36 -8.99 -25.04
CA ILE A 150 8.86 -8.88 -23.68
C ILE A 150 7.34 -8.63 -23.72
N THR A 151 6.59 -9.60 -23.21
CA THR A 151 5.12 -9.58 -23.21
C THR A 151 4.56 -9.64 -21.79
N PRO A 152 3.33 -9.16 -21.54
CA PRO A 152 2.66 -9.35 -20.25
C PRO A 152 2.69 -10.81 -19.77
N LYS A 153 2.46 -11.75 -20.66
CA LYS A 153 2.48 -13.20 -20.35
C LYS A 153 3.87 -13.69 -19.91
N LEU A 154 4.95 -13.23 -20.55
CA LEU A 154 6.31 -13.56 -20.13
C LEU A 154 6.56 -13.08 -18.71
N LEU A 155 6.12 -11.86 -18.39
CA LEU A 155 6.32 -11.27 -17.08
C LEU A 155 5.51 -12.01 -16.01
N SER A 156 4.19 -12.19 -16.20
CA SER A 156 3.30 -12.73 -15.16
C SER A 156 3.32 -14.24 -14.99
N GLU A 157 3.58 -15.04 -16.08
CA GLU A 157 3.46 -16.49 -16.01
C GLU A 157 4.81 -17.23 -15.98
N VAL A 158 5.92 -16.52 -16.26
CA VAL A 158 7.23 -17.17 -16.40
C VAL A 158 8.28 -16.58 -15.47
N LEU A 159 8.28 -15.26 -15.29
CA LEU A 159 9.34 -14.57 -14.57
C LEU A 159 8.94 -14.16 -13.15
N HIS A 160 7.68 -13.77 -12.96
CA HIS A 160 7.19 -13.40 -11.64
C HIS A 160 7.23 -14.60 -10.70
N GLU A 161 7.89 -14.45 -9.55
CA GLU A 161 8.14 -15.49 -8.55
C GLU A 161 8.77 -16.76 -9.14
N ALA A 162 9.58 -16.62 -10.19
CA ALA A 162 10.23 -17.75 -10.84
C ALA A 162 10.95 -18.65 -9.84
N ASP A 163 10.72 -19.98 -9.97
CA ASP A 163 11.22 -21.02 -9.07
C ASP A 163 10.79 -20.83 -7.59
N GLY A 164 9.69 -20.11 -7.34
CA GLY A 164 9.14 -19.87 -6.00
C GLY A 164 9.94 -18.88 -5.16
N ASN A 165 10.76 -18.04 -5.80
CA ASN A 165 11.48 -16.98 -5.12
C ASN A 165 10.71 -15.65 -5.25
N GLU A 166 10.23 -15.12 -4.12
CA GLU A 166 9.39 -13.91 -4.04
C GLU A 166 10.13 -12.66 -4.50
N ALA A 167 11.47 -12.59 -4.40
CA ALA A 167 12.27 -11.47 -4.89
C ALA A 167 12.34 -11.39 -6.44
N ASN A 168 11.89 -12.42 -7.15
CA ASN A 168 11.77 -12.41 -8.61
C ASN A 168 10.53 -11.61 -9.06
N VAL A 169 10.52 -10.32 -8.77
CA VAL A 169 9.39 -9.42 -9.08
C VAL A 169 9.54 -8.85 -10.48
N SER A 170 8.64 -9.23 -11.40
CA SER A 170 8.61 -8.74 -12.79
C SER A 170 7.30 -8.05 -13.15
N THR A 171 6.38 -7.88 -12.19
CA THR A 171 5.06 -7.27 -12.37
C THR A 171 4.80 -6.17 -11.32
N GLY A 172 3.70 -5.45 -11.47
CA GLY A 172 3.22 -4.55 -10.45
C GLY A 172 3.92 -3.20 -10.35
N TYR A 173 3.62 -2.51 -9.25
CA TYR A 173 4.08 -1.15 -9.01
C TYR A 173 5.59 -1.05 -8.86
N HIS A 174 6.24 -1.99 -8.14
CA HIS A 174 7.67 -1.91 -7.85
C HIS A 174 8.53 -2.19 -9.08
N ALA A 175 8.11 -3.07 -9.98
CA ALA A 175 8.78 -3.25 -11.26
C ALA A 175 8.70 -1.98 -12.15
N ILE A 176 7.57 -1.24 -12.12
CA ILE A 176 7.43 0.05 -12.80
C ILE A 176 8.29 1.12 -12.11
N GLU A 177 8.32 1.12 -10.79
CA GLU A 177 9.13 2.02 -9.97
C GLU A 177 10.61 1.89 -10.33
N PHE A 178 11.14 0.67 -10.27
CA PHE A 178 12.53 0.40 -10.68
C PHE A 178 12.82 0.85 -12.11
N MET A 179 11.90 0.63 -13.06
CA MET A 179 12.11 1.13 -14.43
C MET A 179 12.18 2.65 -14.49
N LEU A 180 11.40 3.38 -13.69
CA LEU A 180 11.36 4.83 -13.74
C LEU A 180 12.52 5.50 -12.98
N TRP A 181 12.97 4.93 -11.86
CA TRP A 181 14.00 5.53 -11.01
C TRP A 181 15.37 4.85 -11.14
N GLY A 182 15.42 3.55 -11.49
CA GLY A 182 16.64 2.74 -11.36
C GLY A 182 16.94 2.46 -9.89
N GLN A 183 18.15 1.94 -9.61
CA GLN A 183 18.59 1.71 -8.24
C GLN A 183 18.66 3.01 -7.46
N ASP A 184 18.31 2.97 -6.19
CA ASP A 184 18.77 3.97 -5.24
C ASP A 184 20.16 3.60 -4.73
N LEU A 185 21.15 4.38 -5.14
CA LEU A 185 22.55 4.20 -4.75
C LEU A 185 22.94 5.10 -3.56
N ASN A 186 22.00 5.85 -3.00
CA ASN A 186 22.27 6.75 -1.90
C ASN A 186 22.06 6.04 -0.55
N GLY A 187 21.10 5.13 -0.49
CA GLY A 187 20.73 4.39 0.71
C GLY A 187 20.59 5.35 1.90
N SER A 188 21.09 5.01 3.06
CA SER A 188 21.05 5.87 4.26
C SER A 188 22.10 7.00 4.27
N GLY A 189 22.88 7.18 3.19
CA GLY A 189 23.93 8.18 3.05
C GLY A 189 23.42 9.60 2.83
N ALA A 190 24.32 10.52 2.51
CA ALA A 190 23.95 11.88 2.12
C ALA A 190 23.59 11.95 0.63
N ALA A 191 22.56 12.70 0.30
CA ALA A 191 22.21 12.96 -1.10
C ALA A 191 23.38 13.61 -1.87
N PRO A 192 23.58 13.30 -3.16
CA PRO A 192 24.58 13.93 -4.00
C PRO A 192 24.47 15.45 -4.00
N ALA A 193 25.60 16.16 -3.87
CA ALA A 193 25.62 17.61 -3.67
C ALA A 193 25.12 18.43 -4.88
N ASP A 194 25.10 17.84 -6.05
CA ASP A 194 24.63 18.44 -7.31
C ASP A 194 23.13 18.24 -7.56
N ARG A 195 22.43 17.45 -6.73
CA ARG A 195 21.00 17.25 -6.82
C ARG A 195 20.24 18.30 -5.99
N THR A 196 19.14 18.77 -6.54
CA THR A 196 18.28 19.82 -5.93
C THR A 196 16.84 19.34 -5.83
N GLY A 197 16.04 19.96 -4.95
CA GLY A 197 14.63 19.61 -4.75
C GLY A 197 14.33 19.21 -3.30
N THR A 198 13.24 18.48 -3.12
CA THR A 198 12.87 17.87 -1.84
C THR A 198 13.90 16.82 -1.41
N PRO A 199 13.91 16.37 -0.15
CA PRO A 199 14.74 15.23 0.25
C PRO A 199 14.56 14.03 -0.68
N GLN A 200 13.33 13.64 -0.96
CA GLN A 200 12.97 12.55 -1.87
C GLN A 200 13.56 12.73 -3.28
N GLU A 201 13.38 13.91 -3.91
CA GLU A 201 13.91 14.17 -5.27
C GLU A 201 15.43 14.15 -5.33
N ARG A 202 16.11 14.46 -4.24
CA ARG A 202 17.57 14.46 -4.16
C ARG A 202 18.16 13.09 -3.89
N HIS A 203 17.38 12.23 -3.24
CA HIS A 203 17.87 10.96 -2.70
C HIS A 203 17.50 9.77 -3.59
N ALA A 204 16.25 9.67 -4.04
CA ALA A 204 15.74 8.59 -4.87
C ALA A 204 16.62 8.21 -6.06
N GLY A 205 16.42 7.05 -6.64
CA GLY A 205 17.10 6.58 -7.84
C GLY A 205 17.09 7.61 -8.97
N ASN A 206 18.09 7.57 -9.84
CA ASN A 206 18.34 8.62 -10.83
C ASN A 206 18.52 8.10 -12.26
N ARG A 207 17.65 7.20 -12.70
CA ARG A 207 17.67 6.73 -14.09
C ARG A 207 17.45 7.89 -15.05
N PRO A 208 18.31 8.08 -16.09
CA PRO A 208 18.15 9.17 -17.04
C PRO A 208 17.05 8.85 -18.07
N PHE A 209 16.39 9.88 -18.59
CA PHE A 209 15.38 9.70 -19.65
C PHE A 209 15.97 9.10 -20.93
N THR A 210 17.26 9.25 -21.15
CA THR A 210 17.98 8.71 -22.30
C THR A 210 17.99 7.18 -22.33
N ASP A 211 17.69 6.52 -21.23
CA ASP A 211 17.44 5.07 -21.17
C ASP A 211 16.16 4.64 -21.89
N PHE A 212 15.30 5.59 -22.19
CA PHE A 212 14.06 5.42 -22.98
C PHE A 212 14.17 6.09 -24.35
N ASP A 213 15.33 6.64 -24.75
CA ASP A 213 15.53 7.26 -26.05
C ASP A 213 16.41 6.38 -26.95
N PRO A 214 15.85 5.67 -27.93
CA PRO A 214 16.64 4.86 -28.86
C PRO A 214 17.70 5.64 -29.66
N LYS A 215 17.58 6.99 -29.73
CA LYS A 215 18.55 7.84 -30.42
C LYS A 215 19.73 8.25 -29.55
N GLN A 216 19.57 8.23 -28.23
CA GLN A 216 20.59 8.65 -27.25
C GLN A 216 20.77 7.59 -26.13
N CYS A 217 20.56 6.34 -26.44
CA CYS A 217 20.49 5.23 -25.50
C CYS A 217 21.76 5.13 -24.61
N THR A 218 21.68 5.56 -23.36
CA THR A 218 22.80 5.57 -22.42
C THR A 218 23.00 4.24 -21.72
N GLY A 219 21.95 3.64 -21.16
CA GLY A 219 22.03 2.34 -20.48
C GLY A 219 22.02 1.12 -21.39
N GLY A 220 22.03 1.31 -22.74
CA GLY A 220 21.87 0.21 -23.69
C GLY A 220 20.45 -0.36 -23.69
N ASN A 221 20.12 -1.20 -24.65
CA ASN A 221 18.87 -1.97 -24.74
C ASN A 221 17.56 -1.15 -24.58
N CYS A 222 17.55 0.12 -24.94
CA CYS A 222 16.44 1.05 -24.71
C CYS A 222 15.11 0.57 -25.29
N GLU A 223 15.13 -0.05 -26.49
CA GLU A 223 13.91 -0.60 -27.10
C GLU A 223 13.30 -1.72 -26.24
N ARG A 224 14.15 -2.56 -25.63
CA ARG A 224 13.68 -3.64 -24.76
C ARG A 224 13.18 -3.10 -23.42
N ARG A 225 13.84 -2.07 -22.88
CA ARG A 225 13.39 -1.37 -21.67
C ARG A 225 12.02 -0.72 -21.88
N ILE A 226 11.82 -0.12 -23.06
CA ILE A 226 10.50 0.41 -23.48
C ILE A 226 9.46 -0.71 -23.56
N GLN A 227 9.80 -1.87 -24.16
CA GLN A 227 8.87 -3.01 -24.21
C GLN A 227 8.49 -3.49 -22.80
N PHE A 228 9.47 -3.61 -21.89
CA PHE A 228 9.21 -4.01 -20.51
C PHE A 228 8.30 -3.01 -19.81
N LEU A 229 8.67 -1.73 -19.79
CA LEU A 229 7.90 -0.68 -19.13
C LEU A 229 6.46 -0.62 -19.63
N LYS A 230 6.26 -0.76 -20.94
CA LYS A 230 4.92 -0.83 -21.53
C LYS A 230 4.17 -2.09 -21.11
N ALA A 231 4.79 -3.26 -21.18
CA ALA A 231 4.16 -4.53 -20.86
C ALA A 231 3.75 -4.62 -19.38
N VAL A 232 4.61 -4.19 -18.45
CA VAL A 232 4.32 -4.22 -17.02
C VAL A 232 3.23 -3.20 -16.64
N THR A 233 3.20 -2.03 -17.31
CA THR A 233 2.17 -1.02 -17.06
C THR A 233 0.80 -1.44 -17.62
N ASP A 234 0.76 -2.03 -18.80
CA ASP A 234 -0.47 -2.58 -19.38
C ASP A 234 -1.01 -3.73 -18.51
N LEU A 235 -0.12 -4.56 -17.95
CA LEU A 235 -0.47 -5.65 -17.04
C LEU A 235 -1.07 -5.09 -15.72
N LEU A 236 -0.44 -4.11 -15.09
CA LEU A 236 -0.97 -3.45 -13.89
C LEU A 236 -2.40 -2.93 -14.10
N VAL A 237 -2.67 -2.28 -15.25
CA VAL A 237 -4.02 -1.80 -15.58
C VAL A 237 -4.99 -2.98 -15.72
N THR A 238 -4.58 -4.08 -16.37
CA THR A 238 -5.43 -5.28 -16.54
C THR A 238 -5.74 -5.94 -15.20
N ASP A 239 -4.75 -6.07 -14.33
CA ASP A 239 -4.92 -6.65 -13.00
C ASP A 239 -5.85 -5.81 -12.11
N LEU A 240 -5.73 -4.48 -12.17
CA LEU A 240 -6.65 -3.58 -11.47
C LEU A 240 -8.07 -3.60 -12.07
N GLU A 241 -8.23 -3.79 -13.39
CA GLU A 241 -9.55 -3.99 -14.01
C GLU A 241 -10.21 -5.29 -13.50
N GLU A 242 -9.44 -6.36 -13.35
CA GLU A 242 -9.90 -7.60 -12.75
C GLU A 242 -10.38 -7.38 -11.30
N MET A 243 -9.59 -6.68 -10.47
CA MET A 243 -9.96 -6.45 -9.06
C MET A 243 -11.17 -5.53 -8.92
N VAL A 244 -11.33 -4.51 -9.77
CA VAL A 244 -12.57 -3.72 -9.83
C VAL A 244 -13.76 -4.61 -10.12
N GLY A 245 -13.65 -5.57 -11.06
CA GLY A 245 -14.67 -6.58 -11.34
C GLY A 245 -14.95 -7.51 -10.16
N ASN A 246 -13.93 -7.90 -9.41
CA ASN A 246 -14.07 -8.73 -8.20
C ASN A 246 -14.82 -8.02 -7.06
N TRP A 247 -14.84 -6.68 -7.04
CA TRP A 247 -15.64 -5.90 -6.08
C TRP A 247 -16.98 -5.42 -6.63
N ASP A 248 -17.34 -5.71 -7.88
CA ASP A 248 -18.69 -5.46 -8.41
C ASP A 248 -19.75 -6.22 -7.62
N SER A 249 -21.02 -5.90 -7.84
CA SER A 249 -22.15 -6.47 -7.09
C SER A 249 -22.22 -8.00 -7.10
N LYS A 250 -21.64 -8.68 -8.08
CA LYS A 250 -21.55 -10.13 -8.22
C LYS A 250 -20.11 -10.65 -8.19
N GLY A 251 -19.15 -9.78 -7.95
CA GLY A 251 -17.73 -10.12 -7.96
C GLY A 251 -17.35 -11.00 -6.78
N ALA A 252 -16.33 -11.84 -6.98
CA ALA A 252 -15.94 -12.87 -6.03
C ALA A 252 -15.48 -12.30 -4.69
N ALA A 253 -14.66 -11.23 -4.69
CA ALA A 253 -14.19 -10.59 -3.46
C ALA A 253 -15.34 -10.00 -2.64
N ARG A 254 -16.32 -9.35 -3.32
CA ARG A 254 -17.51 -8.84 -2.66
C ARG A 254 -18.36 -9.97 -2.09
N GLN A 255 -18.60 -11.03 -2.87
CA GLN A 255 -19.45 -12.16 -2.43
C GLN A 255 -18.81 -12.90 -1.25
N ALA A 256 -17.50 -12.99 -1.17
CA ALA A 256 -16.80 -13.59 -0.03
C ALA A 256 -17.14 -12.92 1.31
N VAL A 257 -17.46 -11.63 1.31
CA VAL A 257 -17.72 -10.87 2.54
C VAL A 257 -19.21 -10.56 2.76
N VAL A 258 -20.03 -10.39 1.70
CA VAL A 258 -21.43 -9.98 1.88
C VAL A 258 -22.39 -11.15 2.09
N THR A 259 -22.00 -12.38 1.70
CA THR A 259 -22.87 -13.56 1.77
C THR A 259 -23.15 -13.97 3.22
N ASP A 260 -22.16 -13.88 4.09
CA ASP A 260 -22.27 -14.06 5.53
C ASP A 260 -21.74 -12.80 6.24
N PRO A 261 -22.62 -11.99 6.85
CA PRO A 261 -22.18 -10.76 7.53
C PRO A 261 -21.22 -10.99 8.68
N LYS A 262 -21.26 -12.15 9.36
CA LYS A 262 -20.32 -12.48 10.42
C LYS A 262 -18.93 -12.76 9.82
N ALA A 263 -18.86 -13.56 8.77
CA ALA A 263 -17.62 -13.78 8.03
C ALA A 263 -17.07 -12.47 7.43
N GLY A 264 -17.96 -11.59 6.94
CA GLY A 264 -17.57 -10.26 6.46
C GLY A 264 -16.94 -9.38 7.55
N LEU A 265 -17.52 -9.34 8.75
CA LEU A 265 -16.92 -8.62 9.89
C LEU A 265 -15.60 -9.24 10.33
N THR A 266 -15.49 -10.57 10.28
CA THR A 266 -14.22 -11.29 10.53
C THR A 266 -13.16 -10.85 9.54
N ALA A 267 -13.45 -10.89 8.22
CA ALA A 267 -12.53 -10.43 7.18
C ALA A 267 -12.09 -8.97 7.40
N MET A 268 -13.03 -8.08 7.74
CA MET A 268 -12.69 -6.67 8.03
C MET A 268 -11.67 -6.56 9.17
N LEU A 269 -11.89 -7.26 10.30
CA LEU A 269 -11.01 -7.17 11.46
C LEU A 269 -9.68 -7.91 11.25
N THR A 270 -9.68 -9.01 10.50
CA THR A 270 -8.44 -9.65 10.04
C THR A 270 -7.63 -8.67 9.20
N GLY A 271 -8.25 -8.02 8.21
CA GLY A 271 -7.58 -7.03 7.37
C GLY A 271 -6.99 -5.86 8.16
N LEU A 272 -7.76 -5.27 9.06
CA LEU A 272 -7.29 -4.15 9.88
C LEU A 272 -6.16 -4.56 10.83
N GLY A 273 -6.29 -5.72 11.48
CA GLY A 273 -5.32 -6.18 12.48
C GLY A 273 -4.03 -6.69 11.85
N SER A 274 -4.11 -7.53 10.81
CA SER A 274 -2.94 -8.08 10.12
C SER A 274 -2.15 -6.98 9.42
N LEU A 275 -2.82 -6.06 8.71
CA LEU A 275 -2.14 -4.92 8.12
C LEU A 275 -1.50 -4.02 9.18
N SER A 276 -2.15 -3.80 10.33
CA SER A 276 -1.57 -2.95 11.38
C SER A 276 -0.36 -3.56 12.06
N TYR A 277 -0.39 -4.87 12.37
CA TYR A 277 0.62 -5.53 13.19
C TYR A 277 1.68 -6.22 12.34
N GLY A 278 1.32 -7.32 11.68
CA GLY A 278 2.27 -8.15 10.94
C GLY A 278 2.91 -7.36 9.81
N GLU A 279 2.09 -6.86 8.91
CA GLU A 279 2.57 -6.25 7.67
C GLU A 279 3.22 -4.87 7.92
N LEU A 280 2.43 -3.86 8.36
CA LEU A 280 2.94 -2.48 8.40
C LEU A 280 3.89 -2.25 9.57
N ALA A 281 3.53 -2.63 10.81
CA ALA A 281 4.40 -2.43 11.94
C ALA A 281 5.61 -3.37 11.92
N GLY A 282 5.42 -4.63 11.53
CA GLY A 282 6.44 -5.68 11.53
C GLY A 282 7.33 -5.64 10.29
N GLU A 283 6.80 -6.15 9.18
CA GLU A 283 7.59 -6.37 7.97
C GLU A 283 8.06 -5.06 7.32
N ARG A 284 7.16 -4.08 7.17
CA ARG A 284 7.48 -2.83 6.44
C ARG A 284 8.20 -1.77 7.26
N MET A 285 8.11 -1.79 8.60
CA MET A 285 8.71 -0.72 9.41
C MET A 285 9.73 -1.24 10.41
N ARG A 286 9.37 -2.26 11.21
CA ARG A 286 10.25 -2.73 12.28
C ARG A 286 11.48 -3.45 11.76
N LEU A 287 11.32 -4.25 10.71
CA LEU A 287 12.41 -5.00 10.09
C LEU A 287 13.52 -4.05 9.62
N GLY A 288 13.21 -3.10 8.74
CA GLY A 288 14.19 -2.12 8.25
C GLY A 288 14.80 -1.27 9.38
N LEU A 289 14.00 -0.91 10.41
CA LEU A 289 14.52 -0.15 11.54
C LEU A 289 15.52 -0.92 12.39
N ILE A 290 15.35 -2.22 12.63
CA ILE A 290 16.28 -3.00 13.46
C ILE A 290 17.51 -3.49 12.69
N LEU A 291 17.38 -3.69 11.37
CA LEU A 291 18.49 -4.02 10.50
C LEU A 291 19.29 -2.78 10.09
N HIS A 292 18.69 -1.60 10.16
CA HIS A 292 19.21 -0.33 9.61
C HIS A 292 19.50 -0.44 8.11
N ASP A 293 18.69 -1.25 7.41
CA ASP A 293 18.90 -1.58 6.02
C ASP A 293 17.92 -0.80 5.12
N PRO A 294 18.41 0.08 4.23
CA PRO A 294 17.56 0.81 3.30
C PRO A 294 16.87 -0.09 2.25
N GLU A 295 17.41 -1.28 1.96
CA GLU A 295 16.78 -2.24 1.04
C GLU A 295 15.47 -2.83 1.59
N GLU A 296 15.24 -2.71 2.90
CA GLU A 296 13.97 -3.08 3.53
C GLU A 296 12.87 -2.01 3.37
N GLU A 297 13.11 -0.97 2.57
CA GLU A 297 12.08 0.02 2.23
C GLU A 297 11.06 -0.51 1.22
N HIS A 298 9.79 -0.25 1.46
CA HIS A 298 8.72 -0.73 0.59
C HIS A 298 8.71 -0.05 -0.80
N ASP A 299 8.90 1.27 -0.88
CA ASP A 299 8.99 2.04 -2.12
C ASP A 299 10.43 2.64 -2.25
N CYS A 300 11.47 1.78 -2.22
CA CYS A 300 12.88 2.18 -2.06
C CYS A 300 13.43 2.98 -3.25
N PHE A 301 13.09 2.62 -4.49
CA PHE A 301 13.64 3.30 -5.66
C PHE A 301 13.18 4.75 -5.79
N ALA A 302 11.97 5.02 -5.35
CA ALA A 302 11.33 6.34 -5.40
C ALA A 302 11.47 7.14 -4.11
N ASP A 303 12.03 6.58 -3.02
CA ASP A 303 11.98 7.13 -1.66
C ASP A 303 10.55 7.52 -1.23
N ASN A 304 9.57 6.70 -1.60
CA ASN A 304 8.16 7.00 -1.38
C ASN A 304 7.55 6.24 -0.19
N THR A 305 8.33 5.47 0.53
CA THR A 305 7.92 4.58 1.62
C THR A 305 7.09 5.28 2.68
N HIS A 306 7.42 6.51 3.02
CA HIS A 306 6.67 7.35 3.95
C HIS A 306 5.21 7.59 3.52
N ASN A 307 4.95 7.72 2.23
CA ASN A 307 3.61 7.84 1.68
C ASN A 307 2.88 6.50 1.72
N SER A 308 3.53 5.41 1.34
CA SER A 308 2.94 4.08 1.38
C SER A 308 2.47 3.72 2.79
N HIS A 309 3.29 3.94 3.81
CA HIS A 309 2.92 3.71 5.20
C HIS A 309 1.77 4.61 5.68
N PHE A 310 1.82 5.90 5.33
CA PHE A 310 0.75 6.84 5.68
C PHE A 310 -0.60 6.43 5.08
N TYR A 311 -0.63 6.06 3.79
CA TYR A 311 -1.88 5.70 3.13
C TYR A 311 -2.38 4.30 3.51
N ASN A 312 -1.52 3.35 3.90
CA ASN A 312 -1.95 2.11 4.55
C ASN A 312 -2.72 2.40 5.84
N GLN A 313 -2.14 3.22 6.73
CA GLN A 313 -2.82 3.60 7.97
C GLN A 313 -4.13 4.34 7.71
N LEU A 314 -4.17 5.20 6.70
CA LEU A 314 -5.40 5.89 6.32
C LEU A 314 -6.48 4.91 5.85
N GLY A 315 -6.10 3.87 5.10
CA GLY A 315 -6.98 2.77 4.70
C GLY A 315 -7.58 2.02 5.90
N ILE A 316 -6.77 1.67 6.88
CA ILE A 316 -7.21 1.05 8.14
C ILE A 316 -8.26 1.93 8.83
N ARG A 317 -7.98 3.21 8.99
CA ARG A 317 -8.90 4.17 9.59
C ARG A 317 -10.20 4.32 8.81
N ASN A 318 -10.12 4.39 7.50
CA ASN A 318 -11.27 4.51 6.60
C ASN A 318 -12.23 3.33 6.73
N VAL A 319 -11.71 2.11 6.79
CA VAL A 319 -12.52 0.89 6.98
C VAL A 319 -13.21 0.90 8.33
N TYR A 320 -12.50 1.21 9.44
CA TYR A 320 -13.10 1.24 10.76
C TYR A 320 -14.23 2.29 10.87
N LEU A 321 -14.01 3.48 10.28
CA LEU A 321 -14.98 4.58 10.30
C LEU A 321 -16.07 4.47 9.22
N GLY A 322 -15.98 3.52 8.29
CA GLY A 322 -16.92 3.37 7.18
C GLY A 322 -16.95 4.60 6.26
N LYS A 323 -15.76 5.19 5.98
CA LYS A 323 -15.65 6.44 5.24
C LYS A 323 -14.39 6.50 4.39
N TYR A 324 -14.53 6.75 3.10
CA TYR A 324 -13.44 6.96 2.15
C TYR A 324 -13.66 8.24 1.35
N VAL A 325 -12.62 9.05 1.22
CA VAL A 325 -12.63 10.26 0.39
C VAL A 325 -11.81 9.98 -0.87
N ARG A 326 -12.48 10.02 -2.01
CA ARG A 326 -11.90 9.78 -3.33
C ARG A 326 -10.96 10.94 -3.75
N PRO A 327 -10.04 10.72 -4.70
CA PRO A 327 -9.16 11.79 -5.22
C PRO A 327 -9.90 13.02 -5.77
N ASP A 328 -11.14 12.86 -6.25
CA ASP A 328 -11.98 13.96 -6.72
C ASP A 328 -12.74 14.70 -5.60
N GLY A 329 -12.48 14.32 -4.34
CA GLY A 329 -13.10 14.91 -3.13
C GLY A 329 -14.48 14.33 -2.78
N LYS A 330 -15.04 13.42 -3.59
CA LYS A 330 -16.29 12.76 -3.24
C LYS A 330 -16.10 11.76 -2.11
N GLU A 331 -17.10 11.67 -1.25
CA GLU A 331 -17.12 10.76 -0.12
C GLU A 331 -17.96 9.52 -0.41
N VAL A 332 -17.42 8.35 -0.05
CA VAL A 332 -18.17 7.08 0.06
C VAL A 332 -18.25 6.76 1.55
N SER A 333 -19.45 6.72 2.11
CA SER A 333 -19.65 6.47 3.55
C SER A 333 -20.97 5.74 3.83
N GLY A 334 -21.05 5.13 5.02
CA GLY A 334 -22.25 4.42 5.48
C GLY A 334 -22.10 3.87 6.89
N ALA A 335 -22.91 2.85 7.24
CA ALA A 335 -22.78 2.14 8.50
C ALA A 335 -21.38 1.55 8.67
N SER A 336 -20.81 1.63 9.87
CA SER A 336 -19.40 1.37 10.13
C SER A 336 -19.15 0.36 11.26
N LEU A 337 -17.92 -0.19 11.34
CA LEU A 337 -17.49 -0.92 12.53
C LEU A 337 -17.58 -0.06 13.79
N SER A 338 -17.19 1.22 13.69
CA SER A 338 -17.33 2.19 14.79
C SER A 338 -18.78 2.26 15.31
N ASP A 339 -19.78 2.25 14.42
CA ASP A 339 -21.19 2.28 14.82
C ASP A 339 -21.60 1.00 15.55
N LEU A 340 -21.17 -0.18 15.08
CA LEU A 340 -21.43 -1.46 15.74
C LEU A 340 -20.78 -1.53 17.13
N VAL A 341 -19.52 -1.14 17.21
CA VAL A 341 -18.76 -1.16 18.48
C VAL A 341 -19.37 -0.16 19.45
N ARG A 342 -19.69 1.05 19.01
CA ARG A 342 -20.32 2.10 19.84
C ARG A 342 -21.67 1.66 20.40
N ALA A 343 -22.45 0.89 19.65
CA ALA A 343 -23.73 0.36 20.12
C ALA A 343 -23.57 -0.66 21.26
N ARG A 344 -22.45 -1.40 21.32
CA ARG A 344 -22.17 -2.41 22.36
C ARG A 344 -21.30 -1.87 23.51
N ASP A 345 -20.22 -1.17 23.17
CA ASP A 345 -19.28 -0.56 24.10
C ASP A 345 -18.82 0.82 23.60
N PRO A 346 -19.51 1.90 23.97
CA PRO A 346 -19.14 3.26 23.55
C PRO A 346 -17.74 3.69 24.00
N LYS A 347 -17.20 3.11 25.09
CA LYS A 347 -15.86 3.43 25.58
C LYS A 347 -14.80 2.78 24.72
N LEU A 348 -15.02 1.55 24.31
CA LEU A 348 -14.12 0.86 23.38
C LEU A 348 -14.08 1.55 22.03
N ASP A 349 -15.24 1.95 21.47
CA ASP A 349 -15.26 2.71 20.21
C ASP A 349 -14.48 4.02 20.33
N ALA A 350 -14.68 4.78 21.41
CA ALA A 350 -13.94 6.02 21.64
C ALA A 350 -12.43 5.77 21.76
N GLU A 351 -12.02 4.69 22.41
CA GLU A 351 -10.61 4.28 22.51
C GLU A 351 -10.02 3.93 21.13
N VAL A 352 -10.68 3.06 20.36
CA VAL A 352 -10.20 2.65 19.02
C VAL A 352 -10.04 3.88 18.11
N ARG A 353 -11.04 4.76 18.07
CA ARG A 353 -10.99 5.98 17.27
C ARG A 353 -9.82 6.88 17.68
N ALA A 354 -9.62 7.08 18.98
CA ALA A 354 -8.51 7.88 19.49
C ALA A 354 -7.15 7.29 19.11
N LYS A 355 -6.99 5.96 19.15
CA LYS A 355 -5.76 5.28 18.76
C LYS A 355 -5.51 5.34 17.26
N LEU A 356 -6.53 5.11 16.44
CA LEU A 356 -6.44 5.28 14.99
C LEU A 356 -6.02 6.72 14.61
N ASP A 357 -6.62 7.72 15.25
CA ASP A 357 -6.26 9.13 15.02
C ASP A 357 -4.83 9.43 15.51
N ALA A 358 -4.38 8.84 16.63
CA ALA A 358 -3.02 8.98 17.12
C ALA A 358 -1.98 8.31 16.18
N THR A 359 -2.33 7.17 15.57
CA THR A 359 -1.47 6.53 14.57
C THR A 359 -1.37 7.37 13.30
N VAL A 360 -2.51 7.91 12.80
CA VAL A 360 -2.47 8.84 11.66
C VAL A 360 -1.62 10.07 11.97
N ALA A 361 -1.69 10.60 13.20
CA ALA A 361 -0.85 11.73 13.60
C ALA A 361 0.65 11.37 13.61
N ALA A 362 1.02 10.17 14.11
CA ALA A 362 2.41 9.70 14.10
C ALA A 362 2.93 9.49 12.67
N MET A 363 2.11 8.87 11.80
CA MET A 363 2.43 8.72 10.37
C MET A 363 2.54 10.08 9.65
N THR A 364 1.76 11.07 10.06
CA THR A 364 1.88 12.45 9.55
C THR A 364 3.23 13.06 9.92
N VAL A 365 3.70 12.88 11.15
CA VAL A 365 5.02 13.35 11.59
C VAL A 365 6.13 12.69 10.78
N LEU A 366 6.05 11.35 10.57
CA LEU A 366 6.98 10.60 9.74
C LEU A 366 7.00 11.13 8.31
N LYS A 367 5.82 11.24 7.69
CA LYS A 367 5.66 11.76 6.33
C LYS A 367 6.20 13.17 6.17
N GLU A 368 5.86 14.09 7.08
CA GLU A 368 6.35 15.47 7.04
C GLU A 368 7.87 15.54 7.21
N ARG A 369 8.47 14.66 8.02
CA ARG A 369 9.92 14.58 8.14
C ARG A 369 10.56 14.11 6.83
N ALA A 370 10.00 13.08 6.19
CA ALA A 370 10.48 12.59 4.90
C ALA A 370 10.43 13.66 3.80
N GLU A 371 9.36 14.44 3.76
CA GLU A 371 9.17 15.50 2.75
C GLU A 371 10.03 16.76 2.98
N LYS A 372 10.46 17.02 4.22
CA LYS A 372 11.05 18.32 4.60
C LYS A 372 12.46 18.25 5.15
N VAL A 373 12.88 17.11 5.70
CA VAL A 373 14.13 16.99 6.47
C VAL A 373 15.06 15.95 5.87
N GLU A 374 14.65 14.68 5.87
CA GLU A 374 15.44 13.51 5.45
C GLU A 374 14.51 12.38 5.01
N THR A 375 14.94 11.55 4.08
CA THR A 375 14.17 10.43 3.54
C THR A 375 13.97 9.30 4.56
N TYR A 376 13.12 8.32 4.26
CA TYR A 376 12.79 7.25 5.22
C TYR A 376 13.99 6.33 5.50
N ASP A 377 14.78 5.99 4.47
CA ASP A 377 16.04 5.27 4.57
C ASP A 377 17.04 5.95 5.52
N GLN A 378 17.15 7.29 5.42
CA GLN A 378 17.95 8.07 6.36
C GLN A 378 17.37 8.04 7.78
N MET A 379 16.04 8.02 7.93
CA MET A 379 15.41 7.90 9.24
C MET A 379 15.69 6.56 9.93
N ILE A 380 15.77 5.45 9.18
CA ILE A 380 16.09 4.13 9.75
C ILE A 380 17.60 3.89 9.93
N ALA A 381 18.46 4.76 9.39
CA ALA A 381 19.93 4.63 9.43
C ALA A 381 20.49 4.38 10.83
N GLU A 382 21.56 3.60 10.92
CA GLU A 382 22.29 3.41 12.18
C GLU A 382 22.79 4.74 12.74
N GLY A 383 22.50 5.00 14.00
CA GLY A 383 22.95 6.21 14.68
C GLY A 383 22.04 7.44 14.48
N ASN A 384 21.06 7.42 13.59
CA ASN A 384 20.05 8.48 13.46
C ASN A 384 18.99 8.40 14.56
N LYS A 385 19.33 8.87 15.76
CA LYS A 385 18.46 8.78 16.94
C LYS A 385 17.10 9.46 16.77
N GLU A 386 17.06 10.59 16.06
CA GLU A 386 15.82 11.36 15.85
C GLU A 386 14.92 10.67 14.82
N GLY A 387 15.47 10.25 13.69
CA GLY A 387 14.74 9.49 12.67
C GLY A 387 14.22 8.16 13.20
N ASN A 388 15.10 7.38 13.86
CA ASN A 388 14.72 6.10 14.49
C ASN A 388 13.59 6.29 15.52
N ALA A 389 13.61 7.37 16.32
CA ALA A 389 12.56 7.64 17.30
C ALA A 389 11.21 7.97 16.63
N VAL A 390 11.20 8.64 15.47
CA VAL A 390 10.00 8.93 14.70
C VAL A 390 9.39 7.64 14.14
N VAL A 391 10.21 6.78 13.53
CA VAL A 391 9.77 5.50 12.99
C VAL A 391 9.25 4.58 14.10
N GLN A 392 10.02 4.44 15.20
CA GLN A 392 9.61 3.63 16.36
C GLN A 392 8.29 4.15 16.96
N GLY A 393 8.13 5.48 17.03
CA GLY A 393 6.89 6.09 17.53
C GLY A 393 5.66 5.71 16.71
N ALA A 394 5.79 5.59 15.39
CA ALA A 394 4.71 5.14 14.51
C ALA A 394 4.42 3.64 14.70
N ILE A 395 5.48 2.80 14.80
CA ILE A 395 5.37 1.36 15.11
C ILE A 395 4.60 1.15 16.42
N ASP A 396 4.97 1.87 17.48
CA ASP A 396 4.33 1.75 18.80
C ASP A 396 2.83 2.07 18.73
N ARG A 397 2.42 3.05 17.90
CA ARG A 397 1.00 3.39 17.69
C ARG A 397 0.25 2.31 16.92
N LEU A 398 0.86 1.70 15.91
CA LEU A 398 0.28 0.57 15.18
C LEU A 398 0.03 -0.63 16.10
N ILE A 399 1.00 -1.00 16.93
CA ILE A 399 0.86 -2.06 17.92
C ILE A 399 -0.26 -1.72 18.92
N ASP A 400 -0.30 -0.48 19.41
CA ASP A 400 -1.30 -0.06 20.39
C ASP A 400 -2.72 -0.04 19.82
N GLN A 401 -2.91 0.38 18.55
CA GLN A 401 -4.22 0.29 17.89
C GLN A 401 -4.66 -1.17 17.67
N THR A 402 -3.73 -2.06 17.30
CA THR A 402 -4.02 -3.50 17.11
C THR A 402 -4.60 -4.14 18.36
N ARG A 403 -4.01 -3.87 19.54
CA ARG A 403 -4.54 -4.35 20.83
C ARG A 403 -5.98 -3.91 21.09
N SER A 404 -6.39 -2.75 20.55
CA SER A 404 -7.78 -2.29 20.67
C SER A 404 -8.69 -2.97 19.64
N LEU A 405 -8.18 -3.26 18.44
CA LEU A 405 -8.89 -4.04 17.43
C LEU A 405 -9.15 -5.48 17.90
N GLU A 406 -8.21 -6.12 18.61
CA GLU A 406 -8.40 -7.42 19.23
C GLU A 406 -9.56 -7.40 20.25
N ARG A 407 -9.69 -6.32 21.01
CA ARG A 407 -10.82 -6.16 21.94
C ARG A 407 -12.15 -5.95 21.20
N VAL A 408 -12.13 -5.35 20.02
CA VAL A 408 -13.33 -5.26 19.16
C VAL A 408 -13.78 -6.64 18.70
N ILE A 409 -12.84 -7.55 18.35
CA ILE A 409 -13.16 -8.95 18.00
C ILE A 409 -13.96 -9.62 19.11
N VAL A 410 -13.50 -9.46 20.35
CA VAL A 410 -14.16 -10.01 21.54
C VAL A 410 -15.53 -9.35 21.77
N ALA A 411 -15.62 -8.03 21.69
CA ALA A 411 -16.85 -7.28 21.91
C ALA A 411 -17.94 -7.59 20.87
N LEU A 412 -17.55 -7.93 19.64
CA LEU A 412 -18.48 -8.31 18.57
C LEU A 412 -18.75 -9.83 18.52
N GLU A 413 -18.18 -10.63 19.45
CA GLU A 413 -18.37 -12.08 19.55
C GLU A 413 -18.03 -12.84 18.25
N LEU A 414 -16.95 -12.43 17.60
CA LEU A 414 -16.57 -13.00 16.31
C LEU A 414 -15.78 -14.31 16.42
N GLY A 415 -15.37 -14.70 17.62
CA GLY A 415 -14.58 -15.90 17.89
C GLY A 415 -13.08 -15.63 17.82
N ASP A 416 -12.29 -16.68 17.63
CA ASP A 416 -10.84 -16.56 17.54
C ASP A 416 -10.46 -16.15 16.11
N ILE A 417 -9.98 -14.92 15.95
CA ILE A 417 -9.39 -14.41 14.72
C ILE A 417 -7.87 -14.41 14.90
N LYS A 418 -7.14 -15.09 14.03
CA LYS A 418 -5.69 -15.05 13.99
C LYS A 418 -5.27 -13.86 13.10
N LEU A 419 -4.56 -12.91 13.67
CA LEU A 419 -3.90 -11.85 12.94
C LEU A 419 -2.53 -12.32 12.46
N GLU A 420 -2.06 -11.79 11.33
CA GLU A 420 -0.70 -12.03 10.87
C GLU A 420 0.30 -11.42 11.88
N GLY A 421 1.36 -12.17 12.17
CA GLY A 421 2.48 -11.75 13.01
C GLY A 421 3.68 -11.36 12.16
N SER A 422 4.78 -11.00 12.81
CA SER A 422 6.08 -10.74 12.20
C SER A 422 7.19 -11.13 13.13
N ASP A 423 8.21 -11.81 12.64
CA ASP A 423 9.38 -12.17 13.44
C ASP A 423 10.09 -10.93 13.98
N SER A 424 10.08 -9.82 13.26
CA SER A 424 10.67 -8.57 13.75
C SER A 424 10.02 -8.02 15.03
N LEU A 425 8.75 -8.38 15.28
CA LEU A 425 8.00 -8.01 16.50
C LEU A 425 7.94 -9.14 17.52
N ASP A 426 7.67 -10.37 17.08
CA ASP A 426 7.36 -11.52 17.94
C ASP A 426 8.62 -12.27 18.36
N ASN A 427 9.66 -12.29 17.53
CA ASN A 427 10.94 -12.97 17.76
C ASN A 427 12.12 -12.20 17.13
N PRO A 428 12.41 -10.94 17.55
CA PRO A 428 13.39 -10.06 16.89
C PRO A 428 14.78 -10.65 16.68
N ASN A 429 15.17 -11.68 17.45
CA ASN A 429 16.47 -12.33 17.28
C ASN A 429 16.51 -13.25 16.03
N ALA A 430 15.37 -13.66 15.48
CA ALA A 430 15.32 -14.50 14.31
C ALA A 430 15.77 -13.76 13.04
N VAL A 431 15.55 -12.45 12.96
CA VAL A 431 15.90 -11.64 11.78
C VAL A 431 17.41 -11.41 11.60
N PHE A 432 18.24 -11.79 12.58
CA PHE A 432 19.69 -11.72 12.52
C PHE A 432 20.36 -13.08 12.25
N GLN A 433 19.59 -14.13 11.97
CA GLN A 433 20.07 -15.50 11.72
C GLN A 433 20.05 -15.81 10.24
#